data_a2dc0ae9032d02930ee83536f2b6f83e
#
_entry.id   a2dc0ae9032d02930ee83536f2b6f83e
#
_cell.length_a   1.000
_cell.length_b   1.000
_cell.length_c   1.000
_cell.angle_alpha   90.00
_cell.angle_beta   90.00
_cell.angle_gamma   90.00
#
_symmetry.space_group_name_H-M   'P 1'
#
loop_
_entity.id
_entity.type
_entity.pdbx_description
1 polymer ?
#
loop_
_entity_poly.entity_id
_entity_poly.type
_entity_poly.pdbx_seq_one_letter_code
_entity_poly.pdbx_strand_id
1 'polypeptide(L)'
;MHQIINDILESTRKRIPPSGSKGIISVKARSFRDSVNERKKRNLVPVISEVKPSSPTKFIRDVTPQDAAIIAGTMEKAGACAISVLTEPEFFKGSIENLDSVRHAVSIPVLRKDFIIDKAQIYEAESDLILLIAGFLGDELGYFVDTVIKTGRQALVEVHNSNELENALATKANIIGINNRDLTTMKVDISTTEKLAPLISGRIIVSESGISSPDDAVRMIEAGADAILVGSSIMQGNVYNKTSELVNALNR
;
A
#
# COMPACT_ATOMS: atom_id res chain seq x y z
N MET A 1 -14.73 -1.76 15.94
CA MET A 1 -13.39 -2.09 15.38
C MET A 1 -12.97 -3.45 15.93
N HIS A 2 -12.36 -4.31 15.12
CA HIS A 2 -11.91 -5.64 15.58
C HIS A 2 -10.80 -5.51 16.63
N GLN A 3 -10.76 -6.40 17.65
CA GLN A 3 -9.80 -6.31 18.77
C GLN A 3 -8.35 -6.20 18.28
N ILE A 4 -7.97 -7.00 17.28
CA ILE A 4 -6.62 -6.99 16.73
C ILE A 4 -6.19 -5.62 16.17
N ILE A 5 -7.13 -4.83 15.65
CA ILE A 5 -6.86 -3.47 15.16
C ILE A 5 -6.59 -2.53 16.34
N ASN A 6 -7.33 -2.68 17.43
CA ASN A 6 -7.08 -1.91 18.66
C ASN A 6 -5.69 -2.22 19.22
N ASP A 7 -5.30 -3.49 19.23
CA ASP A 7 -3.98 -3.95 19.72
C ASP A 7 -2.85 -3.37 18.84
N ILE A 8 -3.03 -3.37 17.49
CA ILE A 8 -2.09 -2.75 16.55
C ILE A 8 -1.96 -1.24 16.81
N LEU A 9 -3.08 -0.54 16.99
CA LEU A 9 -3.06 0.92 17.24
C LEU A 9 -2.41 1.23 18.61
N GLU A 10 -2.62 0.38 19.63
CA GLU A 10 -1.96 0.54 20.92
C GLU A 10 -0.44 0.32 20.80
N SER A 11 0.00 -0.72 20.09
CA SER A 11 1.41 -0.94 19.77
C SER A 11 2.00 0.24 18.99
N THR A 12 1.28 0.73 17.99
CA THR A 12 1.72 1.88 17.19
C THR A 12 1.93 3.13 18.04
N ARG A 13 1.02 3.43 19.00
CA ARG A 13 1.19 4.58 19.91
C ARG A 13 2.49 4.52 20.72
N LYS A 14 2.92 3.32 21.13
CA LYS A 14 4.14 3.12 21.93
C LYS A 14 5.43 3.38 21.15
N ARG A 15 5.40 3.30 19.81
CA ARG A 15 6.56 3.49 18.93
C ARG A 15 6.56 4.80 18.14
N ILE A 16 5.65 5.73 18.45
CA ILE A 16 5.65 7.06 17.84
C ILE A 16 6.98 7.75 18.18
N PRO A 17 7.73 8.27 17.16
CA PRO A 17 8.99 8.97 17.41
C PRO A 17 8.78 10.17 18.35
N PRO A 18 9.74 10.46 19.25
CA PRO A 18 9.65 11.62 20.12
C PRO A 18 9.49 12.93 19.34
N SER A 19 8.68 13.85 19.87
CA SER A 19 8.53 15.19 19.28
C SER A 19 9.88 15.89 19.15
N GLY A 20 10.18 16.42 17.96
CA GLY A 20 11.46 17.08 17.69
C GLY A 20 12.59 16.17 17.19
N SER A 21 12.36 14.87 16.97
CA SER A 21 13.30 14.01 16.26
C SER A 21 13.64 14.62 14.90
N LYS A 22 14.93 14.63 14.53
CA LYS A 22 15.35 15.03 13.18
C LYS A 22 14.79 14.03 12.20
N GLY A 23 13.83 14.45 11.43
CA GLY A 23 13.16 13.61 10.44
C GLY A 23 13.44 14.06 9.01
N ILE A 24 12.94 13.29 8.08
CA ILE A 24 13.05 13.53 6.65
C ILE A 24 12.13 14.69 6.25
N ILE A 25 12.72 15.82 5.86
CA ILE A 25 11.96 17.04 5.55
C ILE A 25 11.41 17.01 4.12
N SER A 26 12.17 16.44 3.17
CA SER A 26 11.79 16.39 1.76
C SER A 26 12.35 15.17 1.06
N VAL A 27 11.57 14.60 0.15
CA VAL A 27 11.93 13.43 -0.68
C VAL A 27 11.66 13.77 -2.14
N LYS A 28 12.59 13.44 -3.03
CA LYS A 28 12.33 13.39 -4.47
C LYS A 28 11.65 12.05 -4.78
N ALA A 29 10.33 12.04 -4.69
CA ALA A 29 9.55 10.83 -4.88
C ALA A 29 9.47 10.43 -6.37
N ARG A 30 9.51 9.14 -6.64
CA ARG A 30 9.19 8.55 -7.94
C ARG A 30 7.68 8.62 -8.16
N SER A 31 7.26 8.94 -9.39
CA SER A 31 5.84 9.12 -9.71
C SER A 31 5.11 7.78 -9.83
N PHE A 32 4.16 7.53 -8.94
CA PHE A 32 3.30 6.34 -9.02
C PHE A 32 2.39 6.40 -10.25
N ARG A 33 1.85 7.59 -10.57
CA ARG A 33 1.01 7.79 -11.76
C ARG A 33 1.74 7.40 -13.05
N ASP A 34 3.00 7.82 -13.21
CA ASP A 34 3.77 7.51 -14.41
C ASP A 34 4.06 6.01 -14.50
N SER A 35 4.38 5.38 -13.39
CA SER A 35 4.61 3.93 -13.33
C SER A 35 3.35 3.12 -13.67
N VAL A 36 2.17 3.51 -13.16
CA VAL A 36 0.88 2.91 -13.53
C VAL A 36 0.61 3.08 -15.02
N ASN A 37 0.75 4.31 -15.54
CA ASN A 37 0.49 4.61 -16.94
C ASN A 37 1.42 3.84 -17.90
N GLU A 38 2.68 3.64 -17.51
CA GLU A 38 3.63 2.82 -18.28
C GLU A 38 3.14 1.38 -18.43
N ARG A 39 2.65 0.76 -17.36
CA ARG A 39 2.09 -0.61 -17.41
C ARG A 39 0.81 -0.67 -18.26
N LYS A 40 -0.09 0.29 -18.09
CA LYS A 40 -1.34 0.37 -18.88
C LYS A 40 -1.07 0.51 -20.39
N LYS A 41 -0.10 1.34 -20.80
CA LYS A 41 0.31 1.49 -22.20
C LYS A 41 0.79 0.17 -22.84
N ARG A 42 1.29 -0.76 -22.03
CA ARG A 42 1.77 -2.08 -22.47
C ARG A 42 0.69 -3.17 -22.33
N ASN A 43 -0.56 -2.80 -22.06
CA ASN A 43 -1.66 -3.73 -21.77
C ASN A 43 -1.35 -4.69 -20.61
N LEU A 44 -0.67 -4.19 -19.56
CA LEU A 44 -0.34 -4.94 -18.36
C LEU A 44 -1.17 -4.44 -17.19
N VAL A 45 -1.49 -5.33 -16.26
CA VAL A 45 -2.09 -4.94 -14.97
C VAL A 45 -1.01 -4.25 -14.13
N PRO A 46 -1.23 -2.99 -13.67
CA PRO A 46 -0.33 -2.35 -12.73
C PRO A 46 -0.43 -3.01 -11.35
N VAL A 47 0.60 -3.76 -10.96
CA VAL A 47 0.65 -4.49 -9.67
C VAL A 47 1.59 -3.78 -8.71
N ILE A 48 1.08 -3.37 -7.55
CA ILE A 48 1.88 -3.04 -6.37
C ILE A 48 2.14 -4.36 -5.66
N SER A 49 3.38 -4.87 -5.75
CA SER A 49 3.76 -6.10 -5.05
C SER A 49 4.23 -5.79 -3.64
N GLU A 50 3.74 -6.54 -2.63
CA GLU A 50 4.01 -6.22 -1.23
C GLU A 50 5.02 -7.18 -0.61
N VAL A 51 6.11 -6.63 -0.07
CA VAL A 51 7.03 -7.34 0.83
C VAL A 51 6.38 -7.46 2.20
N LYS A 52 5.90 -8.67 2.50
CA LYS A 52 5.06 -8.97 3.66
C LYS A 52 5.57 -10.19 4.41
N PRO A 53 6.32 -10.00 5.50
CA PRO A 53 6.81 -11.11 6.34
C PRO A 53 5.69 -11.87 7.05
N SER A 54 4.69 -11.14 7.56
CA SER A 54 3.59 -11.69 8.35
C SER A 54 2.29 -10.91 8.13
N SER A 55 1.21 -11.48 8.59
CA SER A 55 -0.06 -10.80 8.87
C SER A 55 -0.50 -11.15 10.29
N PRO A 56 -1.47 -10.43 10.90
CA PRO A 56 -1.91 -10.74 12.26
C PRO A 56 -2.42 -12.16 12.45
N THR A 57 -2.82 -12.84 11.39
CA THR A 57 -3.38 -14.20 11.44
C THR A 57 -2.45 -15.27 10.84
N LYS A 58 -1.36 -14.87 10.17
CA LYS A 58 -0.49 -15.84 9.47
C LYS A 58 0.93 -15.32 9.31
N PHE A 59 1.88 -16.02 9.90
CA PHE A 59 3.30 -15.88 9.59
C PHE A 59 3.58 -16.46 8.19
N ILE A 60 4.38 -15.76 7.39
CA ILE A 60 4.73 -16.18 6.02
C ILE A 60 6.19 -16.63 5.97
N ARG A 61 7.11 -15.73 6.28
CA ARG A 61 8.56 -15.99 6.36
C ARG A 61 9.29 -14.87 7.09
N ASP A 62 10.48 -15.16 7.61
CA ASP A 62 11.39 -14.10 8.04
C ASP A 62 11.92 -13.35 6.82
N VAL A 63 12.11 -12.02 6.99
CA VAL A 63 12.60 -11.14 5.94
C VAL A 63 13.60 -10.16 6.55
N THR A 64 14.87 -10.40 6.30
CA THR A 64 15.93 -9.43 6.63
C THR A 64 15.94 -8.27 5.64
N PRO A 65 16.65 -7.15 5.91
CA PRO A 65 16.78 -6.06 4.93
C PRO A 65 17.37 -6.52 3.59
N GLN A 66 18.33 -7.45 3.60
CA GLN A 66 18.88 -8.07 2.39
C GLN A 66 17.85 -8.90 1.63
N ASP A 67 17.07 -9.71 2.35
CA ASP A 67 15.98 -10.48 1.73
C ASP A 67 14.93 -9.56 1.12
N ALA A 68 14.55 -8.49 1.81
CA ALA A 68 13.59 -7.51 1.33
C ALA A 68 14.05 -6.87 0.00
N ALA A 69 15.32 -6.48 -0.09
CA ALA A 69 15.92 -5.94 -1.31
C ALA A 69 15.89 -6.95 -2.48
N ILE A 70 16.25 -8.21 -2.23
CA ILE A 70 16.25 -9.28 -3.24
C ILE A 70 14.82 -9.59 -3.71
N ILE A 71 13.88 -9.71 -2.77
CA ILE A 71 12.47 -9.95 -3.04
C ILE A 71 11.88 -8.81 -3.89
N ALA A 72 12.11 -7.56 -3.49
CA ALA A 72 11.62 -6.39 -4.21
C ALA A 72 12.22 -6.28 -5.62
N GLY A 73 13.52 -6.51 -5.79
CA GLY A 73 14.17 -6.57 -7.10
C GLY A 73 13.61 -7.69 -7.99
N THR A 74 13.20 -8.81 -7.40
CA THR A 74 12.54 -9.91 -8.12
C THR A 74 11.13 -9.50 -8.57
N MET A 75 10.36 -8.80 -7.71
CA MET A 75 9.04 -8.26 -8.04
C MET A 75 9.12 -7.23 -9.17
N GLU A 76 10.10 -6.32 -9.11
CA GLU A 76 10.34 -5.32 -10.17
C GLU A 76 10.67 -6.00 -11.50
N LYS A 77 11.58 -6.97 -11.52
CA LYS A 77 11.93 -7.76 -12.73
C LYS A 77 10.73 -8.52 -13.29
N ALA A 78 9.80 -8.94 -12.45
CA ALA A 78 8.57 -9.62 -12.85
C ALA A 78 7.49 -8.65 -13.38
N GLY A 79 7.74 -7.33 -13.35
CA GLY A 79 6.90 -6.32 -13.95
C GLY A 79 6.04 -5.50 -12.97
N ALA A 80 6.24 -5.62 -11.66
CA ALA A 80 5.55 -4.77 -10.69
C ALA A 80 5.67 -3.27 -11.04
N CYS A 81 4.62 -2.49 -10.80
CA CYS A 81 4.64 -1.04 -11.02
C CYS A 81 5.11 -0.26 -9.77
N ALA A 82 5.00 -0.85 -8.60
CA ALA A 82 5.49 -0.30 -7.34
C ALA A 82 5.72 -1.45 -6.34
N ILE A 83 6.48 -1.16 -5.27
CA ILE A 83 6.67 -2.08 -4.15
C ILE A 83 6.03 -1.48 -2.90
N SER A 84 5.18 -2.24 -2.22
CA SER A 84 4.71 -1.93 -0.87
C SER A 84 5.59 -2.64 0.14
N VAL A 85 6.00 -1.94 1.20
CA VAL A 85 6.80 -2.52 2.28
C VAL A 85 6.11 -2.29 3.61
N LEU A 86 5.79 -3.38 4.31
CA LEU A 86 5.27 -3.31 5.66
C LEU A 86 6.38 -2.86 6.62
N THR A 87 6.07 -1.85 7.45
CA THR A 87 7.01 -1.34 8.47
C THR A 87 6.50 -1.54 9.90
N GLU A 88 5.28 -2.04 10.08
CA GLU A 88 4.73 -2.41 11.40
C GLU A 88 5.44 -3.67 11.94
N PRO A 89 6.13 -3.58 13.12
CA PRO A 89 7.04 -4.64 13.56
C PRO A 89 6.38 -5.79 14.32
N GLU A 90 5.33 -5.55 15.07
CA GLU A 90 4.79 -6.55 16.01
C GLU A 90 3.90 -7.59 15.33
N PHE A 91 2.94 -7.14 14.55
CA PHE A 91 1.92 -7.99 13.92
C PHE A 91 2.28 -8.40 12.50
N PHE A 92 3.00 -7.54 11.78
CA PHE A 92 3.38 -7.78 10.39
C PHE A 92 4.86 -8.15 10.22
N LYS A 93 5.66 -8.05 11.28
CA LYS A 93 7.11 -8.34 11.25
C LYS A 93 7.85 -7.52 10.21
N GLY A 94 7.33 -6.31 9.95
CA GLY A 94 7.96 -5.33 9.06
C GLY A 94 9.03 -4.51 9.77
N SER A 95 9.79 -3.71 9.02
CA SER A 95 10.73 -2.76 9.59
C SER A 95 11.04 -1.61 8.64
N ILE A 96 11.52 -0.49 9.20
CA ILE A 96 12.01 0.67 8.44
C ILE A 96 13.29 0.30 7.68
N GLU A 97 14.14 -0.55 8.22
CA GLU A 97 15.34 -1.04 7.57
C GLU A 97 15.02 -1.84 6.30
N ASN A 98 13.94 -2.63 6.31
CA ASN A 98 13.44 -3.30 5.11
C ASN A 98 12.99 -2.28 4.06
N LEU A 99 12.24 -1.24 4.47
CA LEU A 99 11.80 -0.17 3.58
C LEU A 99 12.98 0.55 2.93
N ASP A 100 13.98 0.92 3.72
CA ASP A 100 15.18 1.61 3.24
C ASP A 100 15.96 0.74 2.24
N SER A 101 16.20 -0.53 2.57
CA SER A 101 16.89 -1.48 1.69
C SER A 101 16.14 -1.69 0.36
N VAL A 102 14.81 -1.81 0.41
CA VAL A 102 13.99 -1.92 -0.80
C VAL A 102 14.08 -0.65 -1.64
N ARG A 103 13.97 0.53 -1.03
CA ARG A 103 13.99 1.80 -1.75
C ARG A 103 15.31 2.03 -2.50
N HIS A 104 16.44 1.54 -1.97
CA HIS A 104 17.74 1.58 -2.64
C HIS A 104 17.90 0.51 -3.73
N ALA A 105 17.20 -0.61 -3.62
CA ALA A 105 17.36 -1.75 -4.52
C ALA A 105 16.51 -1.67 -5.81
N VAL A 106 15.42 -0.87 -5.82
CA VAL A 106 14.50 -0.79 -6.96
C VAL A 106 14.44 0.61 -7.57
N SER A 107 14.04 0.69 -8.85
CA SER A 107 13.84 1.95 -9.57
C SER A 107 12.39 2.44 -9.58
N ILE A 108 11.44 1.56 -9.33
CA ILE A 108 10.01 1.83 -9.26
C ILE A 108 9.61 2.43 -7.89
N PRO A 109 8.45 3.12 -7.79
CA PRO A 109 7.99 3.72 -6.53
C PRO A 109 7.85 2.73 -5.39
N VAL A 110 8.16 3.20 -4.16
CA VAL A 110 8.05 2.39 -2.93
C VAL A 110 7.05 3.03 -1.97
N LEU A 111 6.06 2.24 -1.56
CA LEU A 111 5.04 2.60 -0.59
C LEU A 111 5.46 2.13 0.82
N ARG A 112 5.51 3.06 1.77
CA ARG A 112 5.53 2.71 3.20
C ARG A 112 4.13 2.30 3.62
N LYS A 113 3.95 1.05 4.01
CA LYS A 113 2.68 0.52 4.51
C LYS A 113 2.76 0.30 6.02
N ASP A 114 2.13 1.21 6.75
CA ASP A 114 2.13 1.28 8.21
C ASP A 114 0.81 1.88 8.72
N PHE A 115 0.59 1.81 10.02
CA PHE A 115 -0.51 2.51 10.72
C PHE A 115 -0.03 3.91 11.13
N ILE A 116 -0.20 4.88 10.24
CA ILE A 116 0.20 6.27 10.50
C ILE A 116 -0.92 6.96 11.28
N ILE A 117 -0.65 7.33 12.52
CA ILE A 117 -1.58 7.99 13.46
C ILE A 117 -0.99 9.25 14.09
N ASP A 118 0.28 9.53 13.82
CA ASP A 118 0.96 10.75 14.25
C ASP A 118 1.85 11.28 13.13
N LYS A 119 1.92 12.60 13.00
CA LYS A 119 2.75 13.27 11.98
C LYS A 119 4.24 12.95 12.09
N ALA A 120 4.75 12.65 13.30
CA ALA A 120 6.15 12.29 13.49
C ALA A 120 6.53 11.05 12.65
N GLN A 121 5.60 10.10 12.49
CA GLN A 121 5.81 8.91 11.66
C GLN A 121 6.00 9.26 10.17
N ILE A 122 5.41 10.36 9.67
CA ILE A 122 5.61 10.81 8.29
C ILE A 122 7.09 11.15 8.04
N TYR A 123 7.79 11.70 9.03
CA TYR A 123 9.17 12.14 8.90
C TYR A 123 10.20 11.05 9.27
N GLU A 124 9.77 9.88 9.70
CA GLU A 124 10.61 8.83 10.27
C GLU A 124 11.45 8.09 9.22
N ALA A 125 10.94 7.90 8.00
CA ALA A 125 11.59 7.11 6.96
C ALA A 125 11.35 7.68 5.55
N GLU A 126 12.25 7.38 4.61
CA GLU A 126 12.08 7.71 3.20
C GLU A 126 11.19 6.69 2.49
N SER A 127 10.23 7.21 1.71
CA SER A 127 9.41 6.44 0.78
C SER A 127 8.90 7.35 -0.33
N ASP A 128 8.40 6.79 -1.42
CA ASP A 128 7.80 7.58 -2.50
C ASP A 128 6.30 7.83 -2.24
N LEU A 129 5.66 6.85 -1.57
CA LEU A 129 4.28 6.93 -1.11
C LEU A 129 4.19 6.61 0.39
N ILE A 130 3.18 7.17 1.05
CA ILE A 130 2.79 6.81 2.42
C ILE A 130 1.31 6.42 2.43
N LEU A 131 1.01 5.30 3.11
CA LEU A 131 -0.36 4.88 3.39
C LEU A 131 -0.97 5.75 4.50
N LEU A 132 -2.16 6.26 4.26
CA LEU A 132 -3.00 6.94 5.25
C LEU A 132 -4.36 6.25 5.29
N ILE A 133 -4.75 5.69 6.44
CA ILE A 133 -6.02 4.96 6.60
C ILE A 133 -7.09 5.94 7.07
N ALA A 134 -8.07 6.22 6.21
CA ALA A 134 -9.10 7.24 6.46
C ALA A 134 -9.88 6.98 7.75
N GLY A 135 -10.24 5.73 8.01
CA GLY A 135 -10.99 5.35 9.21
C GLY A 135 -10.26 5.59 10.54
N PHE A 136 -8.93 5.76 10.54
CA PHE A 136 -8.15 6.06 11.75
C PHE A 136 -7.88 7.55 11.94
N LEU A 137 -7.80 8.29 10.85
CA LEU A 137 -7.46 9.72 10.87
C LEU A 137 -8.69 10.62 10.98
N GLY A 138 -9.87 10.12 10.58
CA GLY A 138 -11.11 10.87 10.69
C GLY A 138 -11.00 12.29 10.14
N ASP A 139 -11.35 13.29 10.94
CA ASP A 139 -11.33 14.71 10.57
C ASP A 139 -9.90 15.25 10.31
N GLU A 140 -8.86 14.58 10.81
CA GLU A 140 -7.47 14.99 10.59
C GLU A 140 -6.90 14.50 9.26
N LEU A 141 -7.64 13.67 8.49
CA LEU A 141 -7.16 13.08 7.24
C LEU A 141 -6.58 14.12 6.27
N GLY A 142 -7.29 15.25 6.08
CA GLY A 142 -6.83 16.33 5.20
C GLY A 142 -5.50 16.94 5.63
N TYR A 143 -5.29 17.10 6.93
CA TYR A 143 -4.03 17.59 7.49
C TYR A 143 -2.87 16.61 7.25
N PHE A 144 -3.10 15.30 7.42
CA PHE A 144 -2.08 14.28 7.15
C PHE A 144 -1.74 14.21 5.67
N VAL A 145 -2.73 14.25 4.77
CA VAL A 145 -2.52 14.30 3.31
C VAL A 145 -1.67 15.51 2.93
N ASP A 146 -2.01 16.70 3.40
CA ASP A 146 -1.24 17.92 3.13
C ASP A 146 0.19 17.82 3.69
N THR A 147 0.37 17.19 4.85
CA THR A 147 1.68 16.97 5.45
C THR A 147 2.54 16.05 4.58
N VAL A 148 1.99 14.92 4.09
CA VAL A 148 2.70 14.02 3.18
C VAL A 148 3.11 14.75 1.90
N ILE A 149 2.18 15.49 1.27
CA ILE A 149 2.44 16.23 0.02
C ILE A 149 3.54 17.28 0.21
N LYS A 150 3.56 18.00 1.33
CA LYS A 150 4.62 19.00 1.64
C LYS A 150 6.02 18.38 1.72
N THR A 151 6.13 17.09 2.00
CA THR A 151 7.43 16.38 1.99
C THR A 151 7.85 15.91 0.59
N GLY A 152 7.07 16.22 -0.46
CA GLY A 152 7.32 15.78 -1.84
C GLY A 152 6.90 14.35 -2.13
N ARG A 153 6.25 13.67 -1.17
CA ARG A 153 5.72 12.30 -1.31
C ARG A 153 4.26 12.28 -1.75
N GLN A 154 3.77 11.09 -2.12
CA GLN A 154 2.39 10.88 -2.52
C GLN A 154 1.63 10.18 -1.41
N ALA A 155 0.42 10.66 -1.07
CA ALA A 155 -0.47 9.99 -0.14
C ALA A 155 -1.32 8.97 -0.89
N LEU A 156 -1.29 7.70 -0.47
CA LEU A 156 -2.28 6.70 -0.80
C LEU A 156 -3.26 6.66 0.36
N VAL A 157 -4.51 7.11 0.13
CA VAL A 157 -5.55 7.13 1.16
C VAL A 157 -6.39 5.86 1.04
N GLU A 158 -6.29 5.00 2.07
CA GLU A 158 -7.03 3.74 2.15
C GLU A 158 -8.42 3.98 2.73
N VAL A 159 -9.45 3.43 2.05
CA VAL A 159 -10.86 3.51 2.43
C VAL A 159 -11.53 2.13 2.41
N HIS A 160 -12.54 1.91 3.27
CA HIS A 160 -13.26 0.64 3.43
C HIS A 160 -14.75 0.76 3.13
N ASN A 161 -15.29 1.97 3.05
CA ASN A 161 -16.72 2.23 2.87
C ASN A 161 -16.94 3.62 2.26
N SER A 162 -18.20 3.92 1.92
CA SER A 162 -18.59 5.18 1.27
C SER A 162 -18.34 6.42 2.14
N ASN A 163 -18.49 6.33 3.46
CA ASN A 163 -18.25 7.48 4.35
C ASN A 163 -16.75 7.84 4.40
N GLU A 164 -15.89 6.83 4.49
CA GLU A 164 -14.45 7.03 4.42
C GLU A 164 -14.01 7.55 3.05
N LEU A 165 -14.66 7.07 1.97
CA LEU A 165 -14.42 7.55 0.62
C LEU A 165 -14.80 9.03 0.47
N GLU A 166 -15.95 9.46 0.97
CA GLU A 166 -16.37 10.86 0.95
C GLU A 166 -15.32 11.75 1.63
N ASN A 167 -14.86 11.37 2.82
CA ASN A 167 -13.80 12.07 3.53
C ASN A 167 -12.49 12.13 2.73
N ALA A 168 -12.10 11.02 2.09
CA ALA A 168 -10.90 10.95 1.26
C ALA A 168 -11.00 11.84 0.01
N LEU A 169 -12.15 11.89 -0.63
CA LEU A 169 -12.41 12.74 -1.81
C LEU A 169 -12.40 14.24 -1.49
N ALA A 170 -12.70 14.62 -0.26
CA ALA A 170 -12.59 16.01 0.21
C ALA A 170 -11.13 16.47 0.41
N THR A 171 -10.14 15.56 0.36
CA THR A 171 -8.71 15.86 0.50
C THR A 171 -8.04 16.13 -0.86
N LYS A 172 -6.75 16.52 -0.82
CA LYS A 172 -5.90 16.65 -2.01
C LYS A 172 -5.23 15.31 -2.45
N ALA A 173 -5.58 14.19 -1.85
CA ALA A 173 -5.02 12.89 -2.23
C ALA A 173 -5.36 12.55 -3.68
N ASN A 174 -4.35 12.16 -4.47
CA ASN A 174 -4.53 11.77 -5.88
C ASN A 174 -4.59 10.24 -6.07
N ILE A 175 -4.45 9.47 -4.99
CA ILE A 175 -4.44 8.02 -5.01
C ILE A 175 -5.38 7.55 -3.89
N ILE A 176 -6.39 6.76 -4.26
CA ILE A 176 -7.36 6.16 -3.34
C ILE A 176 -7.15 4.65 -3.36
N GLY A 177 -6.88 4.07 -2.20
CA GLY A 177 -6.84 2.63 -1.98
C GLY A 177 -8.19 2.13 -1.49
N ILE A 178 -8.82 1.22 -2.20
CA ILE A 178 -10.05 0.56 -1.74
C ILE A 178 -9.62 -0.78 -1.12
N ASN A 179 -9.71 -0.87 0.19
CA ASN A 179 -9.38 -2.09 0.90
C ASN A 179 -10.62 -3.00 1.00
N ASN A 180 -10.57 -4.14 0.32
CA ASN A 180 -11.64 -5.15 0.33
C ASN A 180 -11.73 -5.90 1.69
N ARG A 181 -10.83 -5.61 2.63
CA ARG A 181 -10.89 -6.17 3.98
C ARG A 181 -11.55 -5.19 4.95
N ASP A 182 -12.70 -5.53 5.45
CA ASP A 182 -13.37 -4.81 6.53
C ASP A 182 -12.57 -4.92 7.84
N LEU A 183 -12.12 -3.81 8.38
CA LEU A 183 -11.31 -3.77 9.62
C LEU A 183 -12.15 -3.99 10.89
N THR A 184 -13.47 -4.04 10.79
CA THR A 184 -14.37 -4.34 11.90
C THR A 184 -14.59 -5.85 12.04
N THR A 185 -14.75 -6.55 10.92
CA THR A 185 -15.06 -7.98 10.87
C THR A 185 -13.90 -8.86 10.41
N MET A 186 -12.85 -8.24 9.86
CA MET A 186 -11.69 -8.87 9.17
C MET A 186 -12.07 -9.71 7.94
N LYS A 187 -13.33 -9.68 7.52
CA LYS A 187 -13.78 -10.36 6.30
C LYS A 187 -13.29 -9.63 5.05
N VAL A 188 -13.04 -10.41 4.00
CA VAL A 188 -12.64 -9.90 2.69
C VAL A 188 -13.80 -10.07 1.73
N ASP A 189 -14.19 -8.96 1.06
CA ASP A 189 -15.20 -8.95 0.02
C ASP A 189 -14.72 -8.07 -1.15
N ILE A 190 -14.25 -8.71 -2.23
CA ILE A 190 -13.74 -7.97 -3.41
C ILE A 190 -14.81 -7.15 -4.12
N SER A 191 -16.10 -7.39 -3.84
CA SER A 191 -17.19 -6.52 -4.32
C SER A 191 -17.14 -5.10 -3.72
N THR A 192 -16.34 -4.87 -2.67
CA THR A 192 -16.12 -3.52 -2.13
C THR A 192 -15.52 -2.60 -3.19
N THR A 193 -14.52 -3.08 -3.95
CA THR A 193 -13.96 -2.32 -5.08
C THR A 193 -15.02 -2.05 -6.14
N GLU A 194 -15.84 -3.04 -6.52
CA GLU A 194 -16.92 -2.87 -7.52
C GLU A 194 -17.94 -1.81 -7.12
N LYS A 195 -18.21 -1.69 -5.81
CA LYS A 195 -19.18 -0.71 -5.26
C LYS A 195 -18.61 0.70 -5.20
N LEU A 196 -17.32 0.84 -4.82
CA LEU A 196 -16.73 2.14 -4.51
C LEU A 196 -15.99 2.76 -5.71
N ALA A 197 -15.34 1.97 -6.57
CA ALA A 197 -14.55 2.49 -7.69
C ALA A 197 -15.37 3.38 -8.64
N PRO A 198 -16.65 3.06 -9.00
CA PRO A 198 -17.46 3.91 -9.87
C PRO A 198 -17.77 5.30 -9.28
N LEU A 199 -17.62 5.49 -7.98
CA LEU A 199 -17.87 6.77 -7.28
C LEU A 199 -16.65 7.71 -7.35
N ILE A 200 -15.51 7.23 -7.84
CA ILE A 200 -14.24 7.96 -7.83
C ILE A 200 -13.95 8.48 -9.24
N SER A 201 -13.70 9.77 -9.36
CA SER A 201 -13.28 10.39 -10.62
C SER A 201 -11.99 11.21 -10.43
N GLY A 202 -11.13 11.25 -11.46
CA GLY A 202 -9.93 12.08 -11.49
C GLY A 202 -8.80 11.65 -10.53
N ARG A 203 -8.92 10.49 -9.88
CA ARG A 203 -7.95 9.92 -8.96
C ARG A 203 -7.44 8.58 -9.50
N ILE A 204 -6.28 8.13 -9.05
CA ILE A 204 -5.82 6.76 -9.26
C ILE A 204 -6.48 5.85 -8.23
N ILE A 205 -7.06 4.75 -8.66
CA ILE A 205 -7.74 3.78 -7.80
C ILE A 205 -6.88 2.54 -7.66
N VAL A 206 -6.58 2.14 -6.42
CA VAL A 206 -5.86 0.91 -6.10
C VAL A 206 -6.83 -0.03 -5.38
N SER A 207 -7.03 -1.26 -5.89
CA SER A 207 -7.77 -2.30 -5.17
C SER A 207 -6.82 -3.12 -4.30
N GLU A 208 -7.16 -3.26 -3.02
CA GLU A 208 -6.32 -3.92 -2.02
C GLU A 208 -7.05 -5.07 -1.32
N SER A 209 -6.33 -6.10 -0.95
CA SER A 209 -6.81 -7.31 -0.28
C SER A 209 -7.71 -8.21 -1.12
N GLY A 210 -7.59 -9.53 -0.92
CA GLY A 210 -8.45 -10.54 -1.52
C GLY A 210 -8.07 -10.96 -2.94
N ILE A 211 -7.11 -10.33 -3.57
CA ILE A 211 -6.68 -10.62 -4.93
C ILE A 211 -5.60 -11.72 -4.88
N SER A 212 -5.86 -12.85 -5.52
CA SER A 212 -4.98 -14.01 -5.48
C SER A 212 -4.76 -14.71 -6.83
N SER A 213 -5.58 -14.41 -7.82
CA SER A 213 -5.54 -15.00 -9.15
C SER A 213 -5.55 -13.92 -10.24
N PRO A 214 -5.16 -14.26 -11.48
CA PRO A 214 -5.34 -13.36 -12.61
C PRO A 214 -6.78 -12.95 -12.86
N ASP A 215 -7.73 -13.84 -12.62
CA ASP A 215 -9.16 -13.55 -12.80
C ASP A 215 -9.61 -12.50 -11.77
N ASP A 216 -9.13 -12.58 -10.51
CA ASP A 216 -9.36 -11.52 -9.53
C ASP A 216 -8.76 -10.19 -10.02
N ALA A 217 -7.54 -10.23 -10.57
CA ALA A 217 -6.86 -9.03 -11.06
C ALA A 217 -7.64 -8.36 -12.20
N VAL A 218 -8.06 -9.14 -13.20
CA VAL A 218 -8.91 -8.66 -14.31
C VAL A 218 -10.20 -8.07 -13.78
N ARG A 219 -10.89 -8.77 -12.89
CA ARG A 219 -12.14 -8.32 -12.27
C ARG A 219 -11.99 -6.95 -11.58
N MET A 220 -10.88 -6.72 -10.86
CA MET A 220 -10.66 -5.42 -10.22
C MET A 220 -10.38 -4.30 -11.23
N ILE A 221 -9.65 -4.59 -12.30
CA ILE A 221 -9.41 -3.60 -13.38
C ILE A 221 -10.72 -3.27 -14.10
N GLU A 222 -11.56 -4.28 -14.40
CA GLU A 222 -12.89 -4.08 -15.02
C GLU A 222 -13.84 -3.29 -14.11
N ALA A 223 -13.71 -3.43 -12.78
CA ALA A 223 -14.45 -2.64 -11.80
C ALA A 223 -14.01 -1.17 -11.74
N GLY A 224 -12.94 -0.79 -12.44
CA GLY A 224 -12.44 0.58 -12.52
C GLY A 224 -11.18 0.85 -11.70
N ALA A 225 -10.54 -0.15 -11.10
CA ALA A 225 -9.25 0.03 -10.46
C ALA A 225 -8.16 0.30 -11.50
N ASP A 226 -7.27 1.26 -11.22
CA ASP A 226 -6.10 1.56 -12.04
C ASP A 226 -4.92 0.65 -11.74
N ALA A 227 -4.86 0.11 -10.52
CA ALA A 227 -3.83 -0.79 -10.04
C ALA A 227 -4.39 -1.72 -8.96
N ILE A 228 -3.66 -2.79 -8.68
CA ILE A 228 -3.95 -3.72 -7.58
C ILE A 228 -2.78 -3.81 -6.61
N LEU A 229 -3.04 -4.02 -5.31
CA LEU A 229 -2.02 -4.28 -4.30
C LEU A 229 -2.13 -5.72 -3.80
N VAL A 230 -1.05 -6.49 -3.97
CA VAL A 230 -1.02 -7.92 -3.66
C VAL A 230 0.22 -8.29 -2.86
N GLY A 231 0.01 -8.89 -1.69
CA GLY A 231 1.10 -9.32 -0.81
C GLY A 231 1.08 -10.83 -0.54
N SER A 232 0.06 -11.31 0.17
CA SER A 232 0.05 -12.67 0.71
C SER A 232 0.21 -13.76 -0.34
N SER A 233 -0.48 -13.69 -1.47
CA SER A 233 -0.39 -14.69 -2.53
C SER A 233 0.97 -14.68 -3.24
N ILE A 234 1.60 -13.51 -3.39
CA ILE A 234 2.95 -13.38 -3.96
C ILE A 234 3.99 -13.96 -3.00
N MET A 235 3.95 -13.57 -1.73
CA MET A 235 4.95 -13.97 -0.73
C MET A 235 4.88 -15.45 -0.32
N GLN A 236 3.73 -16.10 -0.47
CA GLN A 236 3.55 -17.53 -0.20
C GLN A 236 3.98 -18.43 -1.35
N GLY A 237 4.09 -17.90 -2.56
CA GLY A 237 4.49 -18.63 -3.77
C GLY A 237 5.91 -18.30 -4.24
N ASN A 238 6.19 -18.68 -5.49
CA ASN A 238 7.35 -18.15 -6.19
C ASN A 238 7.09 -16.69 -6.54
N VAL A 239 7.87 -15.78 -5.96
CA VAL A 239 7.68 -14.34 -6.05
C VAL A 239 7.65 -13.84 -7.50
N TYR A 240 8.62 -14.30 -8.33
CA TYR A 240 8.70 -13.91 -9.73
C TYR A 240 7.47 -14.39 -10.51
N ASN A 241 7.19 -15.68 -10.45
CA ASN A 241 6.11 -16.29 -11.23
C ASN A 241 4.76 -15.70 -10.85
N LYS A 242 4.51 -15.53 -9.54
CA LYS A 242 3.22 -15.01 -9.06
C LYS A 242 3.03 -13.53 -9.40
N THR A 243 4.08 -12.72 -9.29
CA THR A 243 4.01 -11.31 -9.74
C THR A 243 3.79 -11.24 -11.25
N SER A 244 4.57 -11.98 -12.05
CA SER A 244 4.46 -11.99 -13.51
C SER A 244 3.09 -12.49 -13.98
N GLU A 245 2.53 -13.50 -13.32
CA GLU A 245 1.20 -14.02 -13.59
C GLU A 245 0.11 -12.94 -13.45
N LEU A 246 0.16 -12.16 -12.38
CA LEU A 246 -0.78 -11.07 -12.13
C LEU A 246 -0.56 -9.90 -13.10
N VAL A 247 0.68 -9.52 -13.35
CA VAL A 247 1.03 -8.43 -14.28
C VAL A 247 0.51 -8.73 -15.69
N ASN A 248 0.59 -9.98 -16.14
CA ASN A 248 0.17 -10.40 -17.49
C ASN A 248 -1.30 -10.87 -17.56
N ALA A 249 -2.11 -10.62 -16.55
CA ALA A 249 -3.48 -11.15 -16.49
C ALA A 249 -4.38 -10.70 -17.66
N LEU A 250 -4.15 -9.52 -18.23
CA LEU A 250 -4.90 -9.01 -19.40
C LEU A 250 -4.45 -9.62 -20.74
N ASN A 251 -3.35 -10.37 -20.77
CA ASN A 251 -2.77 -10.94 -21.99
C ASN A 251 -2.90 -12.49 -22.06
N ARG A 252 -3.90 -13.04 -21.40
CA ARG A 252 -4.20 -14.48 -21.36
C ARG A 252 -5.24 -14.88 -22.40
#